data_7bfbd0600ae5cc3c2bf2afc373db437f
#
_entry.id   7bfbd0600ae5cc3c2bf2afc373db437f
#
_cell.length_a   1.000
_cell.length_b   1.000
_cell.length_c   1.000
_cell.angle_alpha   90.00
_cell.angle_beta   90.00
_cell.angle_gamma   90.00
#
_symmetry.space_group_name_H-M   'P 1'
#
loop_
_entity.id
_entity.type
_entity.pdbx_description
1 polymer ?
#
loop_
_entity_poly.entity_id
_entity_poly.type
_entity_poly.pdbx_seq_one_letter_code
_entity_poly.pdbx_strand_id
1 'polypeptide(L)'
;MANIKISQMTAAASASGTQEYEVNDGGTTKKVTGAQIAAYVNGELTLADLGITSSAAEINYTDITTLGTSEASKVVTADANGDVTLAAELKATSYNEAYVAVTSSGAATTVNCETGNSFSHTLTENTTFTFSNPPATGTAYTMSIEIIQDAGASGFTVTWPT
;
A
#
# COMPACT_ATOMS: atom_id res chain seq x y z
N MET A 1 -1.10 -57.80 -22.49
CA MET A 1 -0.39 -56.55 -22.05
C MET A 1 0.05 -56.78 -20.62
N ALA A 2 1.29 -56.43 -20.26
CA ALA A 2 1.76 -56.54 -18.89
C ALA A 2 1.05 -55.48 -18.01
N ASN A 3 0.54 -55.89 -16.85
CA ASN A 3 -0.03 -54.97 -15.87
C ASN A 3 1.09 -54.15 -15.20
N ILE A 4 1.26 -52.89 -15.64
CA ILE A 4 2.23 -51.99 -15.06
C ILE A 4 1.54 -51.25 -13.91
N LYS A 5 2.15 -51.29 -12.70
CA LYS A 5 1.66 -50.49 -11.57
C LYS A 5 1.89 -49.00 -11.84
N ILE A 6 1.00 -48.12 -11.36
CA ILE A 6 1.14 -46.65 -11.49
C ILE A 6 2.51 -46.17 -11.00
N SER A 7 3.04 -46.77 -9.91
CA SER A 7 4.39 -46.45 -9.37
C SER A 7 5.56 -46.81 -10.31
N GLN A 8 5.31 -47.56 -11.37
CA GLN A 8 6.31 -47.98 -12.35
C GLN A 8 6.23 -47.23 -13.65
N MET A 9 5.25 -46.32 -13.77
CA MET A 9 5.09 -45.47 -14.95
C MET A 9 6.04 -44.28 -14.90
N THR A 10 6.52 -43.87 -16.05
CA THR A 10 7.28 -42.63 -16.17
C THR A 10 6.34 -41.42 -15.90
N ALA A 11 6.77 -40.51 -15.04
CA ALA A 11 6.01 -39.34 -14.75
C ALA A 11 5.83 -38.47 -16.03
N ALA A 12 4.64 -37.93 -16.24
CA ALA A 12 4.41 -36.94 -17.29
C ALA A 12 5.15 -35.64 -16.92
N ALA A 13 5.76 -34.97 -17.89
CA ALA A 13 6.48 -33.71 -17.67
C ALA A 13 5.53 -32.56 -17.28
N SER A 14 4.29 -32.60 -17.73
CA SER A 14 3.23 -31.65 -17.36
C SER A 14 1.87 -32.27 -17.60
N ALA A 15 0.85 -31.76 -16.92
CA ALA A 15 -0.55 -32.08 -17.22
C ALA A 15 -1.00 -31.32 -18.48
N SER A 16 -1.83 -31.95 -19.32
CA SER A 16 -2.44 -31.32 -20.46
C SER A 16 -3.93 -31.69 -20.59
N GLY A 17 -4.70 -30.86 -21.29
CA GLY A 17 -6.13 -31.09 -21.50
C GLY A 17 -6.46 -32.33 -22.28
N THR A 18 -5.50 -32.90 -23.04
CA THR A 18 -5.66 -34.10 -23.87
C THR A 18 -5.31 -35.39 -23.14
N GLN A 19 -4.70 -35.34 -21.97
CA GLN A 19 -4.41 -36.54 -21.15
C GLN A 19 -5.71 -37.18 -20.68
N GLU A 20 -5.72 -38.52 -20.69
CA GLU A 20 -6.86 -39.33 -20.29
C GLU A 20 -6.56 -40.01 -18.95
N TYR A 21 -7.53 -39.97 -18.07
CA TYR A 21 -7.46 -40.56 -16.73
C TYR A 21 -8.60 -41.58 -16.58
N GLU A 22 -8.29 -42.75 -16.06
CA GLU A 22 -9.29 -43.77 -15.76
C GLU A 22 -10.00 -43.42 -14.44
N VAL A 23 -11.32 -43.44 -14.44
CA VAL A 23 -12.17 -43.21 -13.26
C VAL A 23 -13.22 -44.32 -13.15
N ASN A 24 -13.59 -44.67 -11.92
CA ASN A 24 -14.74 -45.52 -11.67
C ASN A 24 -15.97 -44.64 -11.40
N ASP A 25 -16.96 -44.78 -12.26
CA ASP A 25 -18.23 -44.06 -12.14
C ASP A 25 -19.36 -45.07 -11.98
N GLY A 26 -19.85 -45.21 -10.75
CA GLY A 26 -20.94 -46.12 -10.43
C GLY A 26 -20.66 -47.59 -10.71
N GLY A 27 -19.41 -48.04 -10.53
CA GLY A 27 -18.96 -49.42 -10.81
C GLY A 27 -18.59 -49.66 -12.30
N THR A 28 -18.63 -48.64 -13.13
CA THR A 28 -18.20 -48.73 -14.55
C THR A 28 -16.91 -47.93 -14.74
N THR A 29 -15.90 -48.56 -15.30
CA THR A 29 -14.67 -47.88 -15.71
C THR A 29 -14.92 -46.95 -16.85
N LYS A 30 -14.66 -45.70 -16.68
CA LYS A 30 -14.73 -44.63 -17.67
C LYS A 30 -13.43 -43.88 -17.77
N LYS A 31 -13.29 -43.02 -18.75
CA LYS A 31 -12.17 -42.09 -18.87
C LYS A 31 -12.67 -40.65 -18.77
N VAL A 32 -11.87 -39.79 -18.14
CA VAL A 32 -12.01 -38.36 -18.21
C VAL A 32 -10.73 -37.73 -18.78
N THR A 33 -10.86 -36.65 -19.48
CA THR A 33 -9.72 -35.87 -19.98
C THR A 33 -9.29 -34.82 -19.00
N GLY A 34 -8.04 -34.37 -19.11
CA GLY A 34 -7.57 -33.22 -18.30
C GLY A 34 -8.43 -31.97 -18.51
N ALA A 35 -8.94 -31.75 -19.71
CA ALA A 35 -9.87 -30.65 -20.02
C ALA A 35 -11.21 -30.78 -19.26
N GLN A 36 -11.75 -32.01 -19.15
CA GLN A 36 -12.99 -32.23 -18.39
C GLN A 36 -12.78 -32.03 -16.89
N ILE A 37 -11.64 -32.47 -16.35
CA ILE A 37 -11.28 -32.21 -14.94
C ILE A 37 -11.15 -30.70 -14.71
N ALA A 38 -10.44 -29.97 -15.57
CA ALA A 38 -10.29 -28.53 -15.47
C ALA A 38 -11.64 -27.80 -15.57
N ALA A 39 -12.54 -28.23 -16.48
CA ALA A 39 -13.87 -27.64 -16.59
C ALA A 39 -14.72 -27.86 -15.34
N TYR A 40 -14.66 -29.06 -14.74
CA TYR A 40 -15.33 -29.36 -13.49
C TYR A 40 -14.80 -28.48 -12.36
N VAL A 41 -13.49 -28.44 -12.15
CA VAL A 41 -12.85 -27.63 -11.12
C VAL A 41 -13.20 -26.14 -11.29
N ASN A 42 -13.13 -25.61 -12.51
CA ASN A 42 -13.45 -24.19 -12.76
C ASN A 42 -14.95 -23.89 -12.58
N GLY A 43 -15.83 -24.86 -12.74
CA GLY A 43 -17.27 -24.68 -12.55
C GLY A 43 -17.72 -24.82 -11.09
N GLU A 44 -17.05 -25.66 -10.33
CA GLU A 44 -17.42 -25.99 -8.95
C GLU A 44 -16.63 -25.20 -7.90
N LEU A 45 -15.38 -24.77 -8.21
CA LEU A 45 -14.52 -24.07 -7.27
C LEU A 45 -15.06 -22.66 -7.04
N THR A 46 -15.50 -22.41 -5.83
CA THR A 46 -16.00 -21.10 -5.39
C THR A 46 -14.98 -20.40 -4.48
N LEU A 47 -15.17 -19.10 -4.24
CA LEU A 47 -14.38 -18.36 -3.27
C LEU A 47 -14.50 -18.94 -1.86
N ALA A 48 -15.68 -19.48 -1.51
CA ALA A 48 -15.92 -20.16 -0.23
C ALA A 48 -15.05 -21.41 -0.05
N ASP A 49 -14.83 -22.18 -1.13
CA ASP A 49 -13.96 -23.37 -1.10
C ASP A 49 -12.51 -23.01 -0.83
N LEU A 50 -12.10 -21.80 -1.18
CA LEU A 50 -10.78 -21.23 -0.88
C LEU A 50 -10.72 -20.57 0.51
N GLY A 51 -11.79 -20.62 1.30
CA GLY A 51 -11.88 -19.97 2.60
C GLY A 51 -12.02 -18.45 2.51
N ILE A 52 -12.37 -17.92 1.33
CA ILE A 52 -12.56 -16.48 1.10
C ILE A 52 -14.04 -16.16 1.34
N THR A 53 -14.31 -15.36 2.37
CA THR A 53 -15.68 -14.94 2.73
C THR A 53 -16.16 -13.72 1.97
N SER A 54 -15.25 -12.96 1.34
CA SER A 54 -15.58 -11.82 0.51
C SER A 54 -16.21 -12.26 -0.80
N SER A 55 -17.20 -11.50 -1.27
CA SER A 55 -17.77 -11.70 -2.61
C SER A 55 -16.78 -11.32 -3.72
N ALA A 56 -16.98 -11.81 -4.93
CA ALA A 56 -16.19 -11.41 -6.10
C ALA A 56 -16.25 -9.88 -6.34
N ALA A 57 -17.39 -9.24 -6.05
CA ALA A 57 -17.53 -7.78 -6.18
C ALA A 57 -16.65 -7.04 -5.16
N GLU A 58 -16.59 -7.52 -3.91
CA GLU A 58 -15.73 -6.91 -2.88
C GLU A 58 -14.25 -7.12 -3.17
N ILE A 59 -13.85 -8.28 -3.71
CA ILE A 59 -12.47 -8.52 -4.15
C ILE A 59 -12.11 -7.57 -5.30
N ASN A 60 -13.02 -7.28 -6.23
CA ASN A 60 -12.79 -6.36 -7.32
C ASN A 60 -12.56 -4.91 -6.87
N TYR A 61 -12.89 -4.54 -5.62
CA TYR A 61 -12.47 -3.24 -5.07
C TYR A 61 -10.94 -3.14 -4.88
N THR A 62 -10.23 -4.26 -4.80
CA THR A 62 -8.76 -4.29 -4.70
C THR A 62 -8.05 -4.28 -6.05
N ASP A 63 -8.78 -4.46 -7.17
CA ASP A 63 -8.25 -4.39 -8.53
C ASP A 63 -8.04 -2.94 -8.95
N ILE A 64 -6.87 -2.41 -8.60
CA ILE A 64 -6.46 -1.01 -8.83
C ILE A 64 -5.46 -0.92 -9.97
N THR A 65 -5.52 0.15 -10.74
CA THR A 65 -4.62 0.37 -11.88
C THR A 65 -3.28 0.94 -11.44
N THR A 66 -3.29 1.86 -10.50
CA THR A 66 -2.08 2.57 -10.04
C THR A 66 -2.01 2.60 -8.52
N LEU A 67 -0.97 2.00 -7.94
CA LEU A 67 -0.68 2.09 -6.51
C LEU A 67 -0.48 3.55 -6.08
N GLY A 68 -0.99 3.90 -4.90
CA GLY A 68 -0.86 5.24 -4.34
C GLY A 68 -1.85 6.26 -4.88
N THR A 69 -2.64 5.93 -5.92
CA THR A 69 -3.67 6.82 -6.48
C THR A 69 -5.07 6.27 -6.19
N SER A 70 -5.95 7.11 -5.66
CA SER A 70 -7.33 6.70 -5.42
C SER A 70 -8.11 6.56 -6.73
N GLU A 71 -8.89 5.50 -6.84
CA GLU A 71 -9.78 5.24 -7.98
C GLU A 71 -11.22 5.11 -7.49
N ALA A 72 -12.20 5.47 -8.33
CA ALA A 72 -13.62 5.39 -7.98
C ALA A 72 -14.03 3.94 -7.67
N SER A 73 -14.72 3.74 -6.55
CA SER A 73 -15.16 2.41 -6.09
C SER A 73 -14.03 1.40 -5.86
N LYS A 74 -12.83 1.86 -5.56
CA LYS A 74 -11.67 1.02 -5.26
C LYS A 74 -11.14 1.32 -3.86
N VAL A 75 -10.34 0.40 -3.33
CA VAL A 75 -9.61 0.64 -2.09
C VAL A 75 -8.55 1.71 -2.31
N VAL A 76 -8.25 2.44 -1.25
CA VAL A 76 -7.13 3.38 -1.26
C VAL A 76 -5.86 2.63 -0.84
N THR A 77 -4.82 2.76 -1.64
CA THR A 77 -3.52 2.14 -1.38
C THR A 77 -2.43 3.20 -1.32
N ALA A 78 -1.34 2.90 -0.64
CA ALA A 78 -0.12 3.69 -0.70
C ALA A 78 0.79 3.20 -1.82
N ASP A 79 1.63 4.09 -2.34
CA ASP A 79 2.71 3.75 -3.27
C ASP A 79 3.94 3.17 -2.53
N ALA A 80 5.06 2.97 -3.24
CA ALA A 80 6.30 2.43 -2.67
C ALA A 80 6.96 3.33 -1.62
N ASN A 81 6.64 4.62 -1.59
CA ASN A 81 7.13 5.60 -0.61
C ASN A 81 6.19 5.71 0.61
N GLY A 82 5.01 5.11 0.55
CA GLY A 82 3.95 5.25 1.54
C GLY A 82 3.00 6.41 1.27
N ASP A 83 3.09 7.06 0.11
CA ASP A 83 2.27 8.20 -0.27
C ASP A 83 0.92 7.76 -0.85
N VAL A 84 -0.12 8.55 -0.58
CA VAL A 84 -1.47 8.38 -1.12
C VAL A 84 -1.87 9.64 -1.87
N THR A 85 -2.09 9.50 -3.18
CA THR A 85 -2.63 10.58 -4.01
C THR A 85 -4.15 10.41 -4.14
N LEU A 86 -4.91 11.40 -3.70
CA LEU A 86 -6.34 11.44 -3.92
C LEU A 86 -6.63 12.15 -5.24
N ALA A 87 -7.29 11.46 -6.16
CA ALA A 87 -7.67 12.01 -7.47
C ALA A 87 -8.77 13.11 -7.37
N ALA A 88 -9.34 13.27 -6.17
CA ALA A 88 -10.39 14.22 -5.87
C ALA A 88 -10.17 14.84 -4.48
N GLU A 89 -11.18 15.50 -3.95
CA GLU A 89 -11.19 16.21 -2.69
C GLU A 89 -11.13 15.24 -1.50
N LEU A 90 -10.31 15.55 -0.48
CA LEU A 90 -10.35 14.90 0.82
C LEU A 90 -11.43 15.55 1.69
N LYS A 91 -12.49 14.80 2.02
CA LYS A 91 -13.52 15.20 2.99
C LYS A 91 -13.31 14.45 4.30
N ALA A 92 -12.83 15.14 5.31
CA ALA A 92 -12.62 14.60 6.65
C ALA A 92 -13.33 15.45 7.70
N THR A 93 -13.91 14.81 8.71
CA THR A 93 -14.49 15.52 9.87
C THR A 93 -13.39 16.12 10.74
N SER A 94 -12.26 15.42 10.86
CA SER A 94 -11.06 15.87 11.52
C SER A 94 -9.85 15.11 10.97
N TYR A 95 -8.67 15.71 11.08
CA TYR A 95 -7.41 15.03 10.81
C TYR A 95 -6.37 15.51 11.83
N ASN A 96 -5.39 14.66 12.14
CA ASN A 96 -4.29 14.98 13.01
C ASN A 96 -3.02 15.12 12.16
N GLU A 97 -2.31 16.21 12.36
CA GLU A 97 -0.99 16.43 11.78
C GLU A 97 0.12 16.06 12.78
N ALA A 98 1.26 15.66 12.26
CA ALA A 98 2.45 15.49 13.09
C ALA A 98 2.89 16.85 13.64
N TYR A 99 3.04 16.95 14.96
CA TYR A 99 3.61 18.13 15.63
C TYR A 99 5.07 17.84 15.94
N VAL A 100 5.96 18.60 15.34
CA VAL A 100 7.41 18.35 15.38
C VAL A 100 8.12 19.47 16.16
N ALA A 101 8.76 19.09 17.25
CA ALA A 101 9.65 20.01 17.98
C ALA A 101 11.01 20.09 17.26
N VAL A 102 11.33 21.26 16.74
CA VAL A 102 12.61 21.53 16.06
C VAL A 102 13.61 22.02 17.11
N THR A 103 14.69 21.29 17.26
CA THR A 103 15.77 21.65 18.20
C THR A 103 16.73 22.66 17.58
N SER A 104 17.27 23.57 18.40
CA SER A 104 18.32 24.48 17.97
C SER A 104 19.60 23.71 17.61
N SER A 105 20.26 24.13 16.56
CA SER A 105 21.56 23.59 16.14
C SER A 105 22.63 24.68 16.04
N GLY A 106 22.64 25.61 17.01
CA GLY A 106 23.39 26.84 16.96
C GLY A 106 22.55 27.95 16.31
N ALA A 107 23.14 29.06 15.91
CA ALA A 107 22.44 30.23 15.37
C ALA A 107 21.66 29.95 14.07
N ALA A 108 21.78 28.77 13.48
CA ALA A 108 20.99 28.29 12.32
C ALA A 108 20.15 27.09 12.72
N THR A 109 18.86 27.12 12.44
CA THR A 109 17.91 26.05 12.73
C THR A 109 17.21 25.62 11.46
N THR A 110 17.32 24.34 11.11
CA THR A 110 16.72 23.80 9.89
C THR A 110 15.41 23.09 10.19
N VAL A 111 14.33 23.49 9.53
CA VAL A 111 13.04 22.80 9.50
C VAL A 111 13.00 21.87 8.29
N ASN A 112 12.83 20.58 8.53
CA ASN A 112 12.64 19.62 7.46
C ASN A 112 11.16 19.53 7.08
N CYS A 113 10.81 20.02 5.90
CA CYS A 113 9.43 20.08 5.41
C CYS A 113 8.78 18.70 5.18
N GLU A 114 9.57 17.63 5.08
CA GLU A 114 9.02 16.27 4.95
C GLU A 114 8.52 15.68 6.27
N THR A 115 8.88 16.28 7.41
CA THR A 115 8.54 15.71 8.73
C THR A 115 7.17 16.11 9.26
N GLY A 116 6.51 17.07 8.63
CA GLY A 116 5.16 17.51 9.03
C GLY A 116 4.83 18.92 8.56
N ASN A 117 3.66 19.39 8.97
CA ASN A 117 3.16 20.73 8.66
C ASN A 117 3.04 21.62 9.90
N SER A 118 3.19 21.05 11.10
CA SER A 118 3.05 21.76 12.37
C SER A 118 4.32 21.61 13.19
N PHE A 119 4.99 22.71 13.46
CA PHE A 119 6.31 22.73 14.14
C PHE A 119 6.29 23.63 15.35
N SER A 120 7.17 23.34 16.30
CA SER A 120 7.51 24.27 17.37
C SER A 120 9.01 24.44 17.50
N HIS A 121 9.45 25.60 17.95
CA HIS A 121 10.85 25.88 18.29
C HIS A 121 10.95 26.78 19.49
N THR A 122 11.65 26.33 20.54
CA THR A 122 12.00 27.18 21.67
C THR A 122 13.32 27.86 21.42
N LEU A 123 13.31 29.18 21.38
CA LEU A 123 14.51 29.99 21.19
C LEU A 123 15.43 29.86 22.39
N THR A 124 16.67 29.53 22.17
CA THR A 124 17.75 29.55 23.19
C THR A 124 18.84 30.52 22.78
N GLU A 125 18.72 31.13 21.61
CA GLU A 125 19.64 32.09 21.01
C GLU A 125 18.97 32.83 19.84
N ASN A 126 19.61 33.85 19.29
CA ASN A 126 19.17 34.46 18.04
C ASN A 126 19.23 33.42 16.93
N THR A 127 18.11 33.16 16.29
CA THR A 127 17.95 32.02 15.37
C THR A 127 17.68 32.47 13.94
N THR A 128 18.43 31.93 12.99
CA THR A 128 18.12 32.02 11.56
C THR A 128 17.52 30.69 11.11
N PHE A 129 16.28 30.71 10.62
CA PHE A 129 15.65 29.50 10.07
C PHE A 129 16.13 29.21 8.65
N THR A 130 16.26 27.93 8.37
CA THR A 130 16.41 27.40 7.00
C THR A 130 15.40 26.28 6.82
N PHE A 131 15.04 25.98 5.56
CA PHE A 131 14.09 24.93 5.21
C PHE A 131 14.76 23.91 4.32
N SER A 132 14.62 22.63 4.64
CA SER A 132 15.10 21.52 3.82
C SER A 132 13.93 20.71 3.28
N ASN A 133 14.15 19.99 2.19
CA ASN A 133 13.19 19.10 1.57
C ASN A 133 11.81 19.75 1.32
N PRO A 134 11.74 20.92 0.68
CA PRO A 134 10.45 21.49 0.31
C PRO A 134 9.77 20.57 -0.72
N PRO A 135 8.42 20.56 -0.78
CA PRO A 135 7.72 19.83 -1.82
C PRO A 135 8.16 20.22 -3.23
N ALA A 136 7.90 19.32 -4.19
CA ALA A 136 8.25 19.55 -5.58
C ALA A 136 7.63 20.85 -6.12
N THR A 137 8.32 21.48 -7.07
CA THR A 137 7.84 22.67 -7.76
C THR A 137 6.43 22.46 -8.32
N GLY A 138 5.54 23.40 -8.06
CA GLY A 138 4.13 23.31 -8.47
C GLY A 138 3.20 22.71 -7.41
N THR A 139 3.73 22.26 -6.27
CA THR A 139 2.93 21.80 -5.14
C THR A 139 2.80 22.92 -4.10
N ALA A 140 1.58 23.21 -3.66
CA ALA A 140 1.34 24.14 -2.55
C ALA A 140 1.66 23.44 -1.23
N TYR A 141 2.41 24.12 -0.36
CA TYR A 141 2.74 23.66 0.97
C TYR A 141 2.41 24.76 1.99
N THR A 142 1.68 24.38 3.02
CA THR A 142 1.36 25.27 4.14
C THR A 142 1.91 24.65 5.41
N MET A 143 2.62 25.44 6.20
CA MET A 143 3.09 25.02 7.51
C MET A 143 2.85 26.10 8.56
N SER A 144 2.80 25.70 9.81
CA SER A 144 2.82 26.58 10.99
C SER A 144 4.04 26.28 11.83
N ILE A 145 4.66 27.33 12.37
CA ILE A 145 5.77 27.21 13.31
C ILE A 145 5.42 28.04 14.54
N GLU A 146 5.27 27.37 15.68
CA GLU A 146 5.14 28.05 16.97
C GLU A 146 6.54 28.42 17.49
N ILE A 147 6.77 29.72 17.65
CA ILE A 147 8.02 30.24 18.21
C ILE A 147 7.82 30.56 19.70
N ILE A 148 8.58 29.88 20.54
CA ILE A 148 8.50 30.00 21.98
C ILE A 148 9.78 30.70 22.48
N GLN A 149 9.65 31.81 23.19
CA GLN A 149 10.79 32.45 23.89
C GLN A 149 11.25 31.54 25.02
N ASP A 150 12.53 31.63 25.38
CA ASP A 150 13.06 30.92 26.52
C ASP A 150 12.38 31.37 27.86
N ALA A 151 12.48 30.54 28.88
CA ALA A 151 11.86 30.83 30.18
C ALA A 151 12.36 32.13 30.84
N GLY A 152 13.55 32.62 30.46
CA GLY A 152 14.12 33.88 30.89
C GLY A 152 13.63 35.09 30.11
N ALA A 153 12.81 34.92 29.08
CA ALA A 153 12.36 35.95 28.14
C ALA A 153 13.50 36.82 27.63
N SER A 154 14.60 36.20 27.22
CA SER A 154 15.87 36.87 26.85
C SER A 154 15.77 37.75 25.60
N GLY A 155 14.62 37.76 24.90
CA GLY A 155 14.38 38.61 23.76
C GLY A 155 15.15 38.19 22.50
N PHE A 156 15.38 36.88 22.32
CA PHE A 156 16.02 36.35 21.14
C PHE A 156 15.25 36.70 19.88
N THR A 157 15.99 36.92 18.79
CA THR A 157 15.45 37.35 17.50
C THR A 157 15.37 36.20 16.52
N VAL A 158 14.41 36.28 15.61
CA VAL A 158 14.25 35.33 14.51
C VAL A 158 14.55 36.00 13.19
N THR A 159 15.34 35.33 12.36
CA THR A 159 15.60 35.72 10.99
C THR A 159 15.09 34.65 10.04
N TRP A 160 14.27 35.05 9.08
CA TRP A 160 13.75 34.16 8.06
C TRP A 160 14.67 34.13 6.84
N PRO A 161 14.73 33.01 6.10
CA PRO A 161 15.49 32.97 4.85
C PRO A 161 14.87 33.90 3.81
N THR A 162 15.71 34.49 2.97
CA THR A 162 15.33 35.39 1.87
C THR A 162 15.18 34.62 0.57
#